data_e38c4ca3cf66278abb10d59de7565b6e
#
_entry.id   e38c4ca3cf66278abb10d59de7565b6e
#
_cell.length_a   1.000
_cell.length_b   1.000
_cell.length_c   1.000
_cell.angle_alpha   90.00
_cell.angle_beta   90.00
_cell.angle_gamma   90.00
#
_symmetry.space_group_name_H-M   'P 1'
#
loop_
_entity.id
_entity.type
_entity.pdbx_description
1 polymer ?
#
loop_
_entity_poly.entity_id
_entity_poly.type
_entity_poly.pdbx_seq_one_letter_code
_entity_poly.pdbx_strand_id
1 'polypeptide(L)'
;MGIKTYNPYTPSRRHMTGSDFSEITKTKPEKSLTYSLKKNSGRNNQGKITVRHRGGGVRRKYRMIDFKRTKDGIPAKVIAIEYDPNRTANIALICYADGVKSYIIAPYKLEVGATIMNGPDAEVHIGNCLPLENIPVGTEVHNVELHPGRGAQMVRSAGNSAQLMAKEGKYATLRLPSGEMRMVSLNCRATIGQVGNIDYDLINIGKAGRKRHMGIRPTVRGSVMNPNDHPHGGGEGKAGIGRPGPCTPWGKPALGLKTRKKNKQSNKMIVRTRDGKNVK
;
A
#
# COMPACT_ATOMS: atom_id res chain seq x y z
N MET A 1 -5.94 -12.00 13.24
CA MET A 1 -5.08 -12.68 12.25
C MET A 1 -3.89 -13.27 12.97
N GLY A 2 -3.46 -14.48 12.61
CA GLY A 2 -2.36 -15.14 13.30
C GLY A 2 -1.11 -15.19 12.43
N ILE A 3 0.05 -15.17 13.09
CA ILE A 3 1.33 -15.40 12.44
C ILE A 3 1.71 -16.86 12.61
N LYS A 4 1.85 -17.57 11.50
CA LYS A 4 2.34 -18.94 11.49
C LYS A 4 3.87 -18.94 11.66
N THR A 5 4.36 -19.61 12.68
CA THR A 5 5.78 -19.92 12.88
C THR A 5 6.11 -21.30 12.30
N TYR A 6 7.38 -21.58 12.10
CA TYR A 6 7.85 -22.86 11.54
C TYR A 6 8.90 -23.48 12.45
N ASN A 7 8.93 -24.81 12.50
CA ASN A 7 9.96 -25.52 13.23
C ASN A 7 11.36 -25.24 12.65
N PRO A 8 12.39 -25.09 13.48
CA PRO A 8 13.72 -24.62 13.08
C PRO A 8 14.60 -25.74 12.49
N TYR A 9 14.08 -26.49 11.53
CA TYR A 9 14.85 -27.58 10.87
C TYR A 9 16.02 -27.08 10.02
N THR A 10 15.97 -25.84 9.54
CA THR A 10 17.05 -25.23 8.73
C THR A 10 17.29 -23.79 9.19
N PRO A 11 18.48 -23.20 8.92
CA PRO A 11 18.76 -21.80 9.26
C PRO A 11 17.71 -20.83 8.73
N SER A 12 17.20 -21.06 7.52
CA SER A 12 16.15 -20.23 6.93
C SER A 12 14.80 -20.32 7.66
N ARG A 13 14.45 -21.53 8.13
CA ARG A 13 13.17 -21.75 8.82
C ARG A 13 13.16 -21.23 10.25
N ARG A 14 14.30 -21.11 10.90
CA ARG A 14 14.42 -20.62 12.26
C ARG A 14 13.75 -19.27 12.48
N HIS A 15 13.88 -18.35 11.54
CA HIS A 15 13.36 -16.99 11.62
C HIS A 15 12.20 -16.74 10.65
N MET A 16 11.79 -17.74 9.88
CA MET A 16 10.72 -17.60 8.91
C MET A 16 9.37 -17.59 9.60
N THR A 17 8.52 -16.63 9.21
CA THR A 17 7.11 -16.60 9.59
C THR A 17 6.24 -16.44 8.36
N GLY A 18 4.95 -16.59 8.50
CA GLY A 18 3.98 -16.43 7.43
C GLY A 18 2.61 -16.07 7.98
N SER A 19 1.70 -15.64 7.12
CA SER A 19 0.29 -15.53 7.50
C SER A 19 -0.31 -16.92 7.68
N ASP A 20 -1.22 -17.07 8.63
CA ASP A 20 -2.02 -18.27 8.82
C ASP A 20 -3.23 -18.34 7.87
N PHE A 21 -3.55 -17.22 7.20
CA PHE A 21 -4.69 -17.07 6.31
C PHE A 21 -6.06 -17.33 6.95
N SER A 22 -6.19 -17.23 8.26
CA SER A 22 -7.43 -17.51 9.00
C SER A 22 -8.63 -16.65 8.58
N GLU A 23 -8.38 -15.42 8.15
CA GLU A 23 -9.43 -14.49 7.68
C GLU A 23 -9.94 -14.83 6.26
N ILE A 24 -9.22 -15.67 5.49
CA ILE A 24 -9.57 -15.93 4.11
C ILE A 24 -10.63 -17.01 4.01
N THR A 25 -11.77 -16.65 3.46
CA THR A 25 -12.92 -17.54 3.32
C THR A 25 -13.02 -18.17 1.94
N LYS A 26 -12.40 -17.57 0.91
CA LYS A 26 -12.41 -18.07 -0.47
C LYS A 26 -11.01 -17.98 -1.08
N THR A 27 -10.53 -19.09 -1.66
CA THR A 27 -9.20 -19.20 -2.25
C THR A 27 -9.15 -18.90 -3.75
N LYS A 28 -10.25 -19.18 -4.47
CA LYS A 28 -10.34 -18.97 -5.92
C LYS A 28 -10.94 -17.57 -6.21
N PRO A 29 -10.25 -16.71 -6.98
CA PRO A 29 -10.79 -15.40 -7.31
C PRO A 29 -11.95 -15.47 -8.30
N GLU A 30 -12.80 -14.45 -8.30
CA GLU A 30 -13.85 -14.26 -9.31
C GLU A 30 -13.22 -14.02 -10.68
N LYS A 31 -13.53 -14.88 -11.66
CA LYS A 31 -12.88 -14.87 -12.98
C LYS A 31 -13.16 -13.58 -13.75
N SER A 32 -14.38 -13.09 -13.71
CA SER A 32 -14.82 -11.85 -14.38
C SER A 32 -14.07 -10.60 -13.91
N LEU A 33 -13.62 -10.60 -12.65
CA LEU A 33 -12.90 -9.47 -12.03
C LEU A 33 -11.37 -9.64 -12.05
N THR A 34 -10.85 -10.58 -12.86
CA THR A 34 -9.40 -10.82 -12.93
C THR A 34 -8.87 -10.77 -14.34
N TYR A 35 -7.67 -10.18 -14.50
CA TYR A 35 -6.95 -10.19 -15.77
C TYR A 35 -5.46 -10.47 -15.60
N SER A 36 -4.81 -10.85 -16.71
CA SER A 36 -3.37 -11.11 -16.72
C SER A 36 -2.58 -9.82 -16.69
N LEU A 37 -1.61 -9.72 -15.78
CA LEU A 37 -0.73 -8.57 -15.68
C LEU A 37 0.53 -8.80 -16.53
N LYS A 38 0.79 -7.93 -17.51
CA LYS A 38 2.04 -7.93 -18.27
C LYS A 38 3.20 -7.53 -17.37
N LYS A 39 4.26 -8.33 -17.36
CA LYS A 39 5.48 -8.06 -16.55
C LYS A 39 6.49 -7.26 -17.37
N ASN A 40 6.78 -6.04 -16.94
CA ASN A 40 7.79 -5.18 -17.58
C ASN A 40 9.19 -5.34 -16.97
N SER A 41 9.32 -6.06 -15.86
CA SER A 41 10.61 -6.31 -15.17
C SER A 41 11.44 -5.04 -14.91
N GLY A 42 10.77 -3.95 -14.55
CA GLY A 42 11.40 -2.65 -14.27
C GLY A 42 11.88 -1.88 -15.50
N ARG A 43 11.45 -2.27 -16.70
CA ARG A 43 11.77 -1.59 -17.97
C ARG A 43 10.70 -0.60 -18.36
N ASN A 44 11.12 0.49 -19.01
CA ASN A 44 10.21 1.49 -19.59
C ASN A 44 9.72 1.05 -21.00
N ASN A 45 9.00 1.94 -21.71
CA ASN A 45 8.52 1.71 -23.07
C ASN A 45 9.64 1.53 -24.11
N GLN A 46 10.85 2.07 -23.84
CA GLN A 46 12.05 1.92 -24.67
C GLN A 46 12.88 0.67 -24.34
N GLY A 47 12.43 -0.18 -23.39
CA GLY A 47 13.15 -1.36 -22.96
C GLY A 47 14.30 -1.09 -21.98
N LYS A 48 14.58 0.17 -21.61
CA LYS A 48 15.62 0.54 -20.66
C LYS A 48 15.18 0.28 -19.22
N ILE A 49 16.10 -0.21 -18.38
CA ILE A 49 15.83 -0.45 -16.96
C ILE A 49 15.75 0.89 -16.23
N THR A 50 14.55 1.26 -15.76
CA THR A 50 14.31 2.45 -14.94
C THR A 50 14.13 2.12 -13.45
N VAL A 51 13.71 0.89 -13.14
CA VAL A 51 13.60 0.38 -11.77
C VAL A 51 14.43 -0.89 -11.68
N ARG A 52 15.60 -0.80 -11.02
CA ARG A 52 16.52 -1.93 -10.86
C ARG A 52 15.94 -3.00 -9.92
N HIS A 53 16.52 -4.20 -9.99
CA HIS A 53 16.24 -5.34 -9.10
C HIS A 53 14.77 -5.81 -9.14
N ARG A 54 14.11 -5.66 -10.28
CA ARG A 54 12.76 -6.16 -10.55
C ARG A 54 12.80 -7.20 -11.67
N GLY A 55 11.95 -8.23 -11.56
CA GLY A 55 11.81 -9.26 -12.58
C GLY A 55 11.74 -10.68 -12.01
N GLY A 56 11.36 -11.62 -12.86
CA GLY A 56 11.04 -12.99 -12.43
C GLY A 56 9.78 -13.01 -11.55
N GLY A 57 9.79 -13.88 -10.55
CA GLY A 57 8.67 -14.05 -9.64
C GLY A 57 7.53 -14.90 -10.18
N VAL A 58 6.62 -15.29 -9.31
CA VAL A 58 5.47 -16.12 -9.63
C VAL A 58 4.51 -15.37 -10.55
N ARG A 59 3.83 -16.09 -11.46
CA ARG A 59 2.78 -15.52 -12.31
C ARG A 59 1.58 -15.15 -11.46
N ARG A 60 1.10 -13.91 -11.59
CA ARG A 60 0.00 -13.36 -10.80
C ARG A 60 -1.08 -12.82 -11.72
N LYS A 61 -2.35 -13.04 -11.36
CA LYS A 61 -3.48 -12.33 -11.93
C LYS A 61 -3.74 -11.06 -11.13
N TYR A 62 -4.13 -9.99 -11.78
CA TYR A 62 -4.57 -8.77 -11.12
C TYR A 62 -6.07 -8.85 -10.83
N ARG A 63 -6.50 -8.38 -9.66
CA ARG A 63 -7.89 -8.21 -9.27
C ARG A 63 -8.29 -6.78 -9.49
N MET A 64 -9.38 -6.57 -10.21
CA MET A 64 -9.95 -5.24 -10.40
C MET A 64 -10.62 -4.80 -9.10
N ILE A 65 -10.02 -3.82 -8.44
CA ILE A 65 -10.56 -3.26 -7.20
C ILE A 65 -11.34 -2.00 -7.53
N ASP A 66 -12.53 -1.88 -6.99
CA ASP A 66 -13.32 -0.67 -7.08
C ASP A 66 -12.80 0.38 -6.08
N PHE A 67 -11.92 1.24 -6.56
CA PHE A 67 -11.40 2.37 -5.79
C PHE A 67 -12.30 3.61 -5.84
N LYS A 68 -13.26 3.64 -6.75
CA LYS A 68 -14.14 4.81 -6.94
C LYS A 68 -15.39 4.73 -6.09
N ARG A 69 -15.92 3.51 -5.88
CA ARG A 69 -17.14 3.29 -5.07
C ARG A 69 -18.30 4.17 -5.52
N THR A 70 -18.60 4.19 -6.83
CA THR A 70 -19.58 5.13 -7.44
C THR A 70 -21.04 4.70 -7.33
N LYS A 71 -21.33 3.50 -6.86
CA LYS A 71 -22.71 3.01 -6.69
C LYS A 71 -23.27 3.51 -5.36
N ASP A 72 -23.79 4.73 -5.34
CA ASP A 72 -24.36 5.35 -4.15
C ASP A 72 -25.77 4.83 -3.88
N GLY A 73 -26.14 4.70 -2.60
CA GLY A 73 -27.48 4.29 -2.16
C GLY A 73 -27.82 2.81 -2.40
N ILE A 74 -26.95 2.05 -3.08
CA ILE A 74 -27.20 0.62 -3.35
C ILE A 74 -26.46 -0.22 -2.31
N PRO A 75 -27.16 -0.98 -1.44
CA PRO A 75 -26.51 -1.84 -0.47
C PRO A 75 -25.81 -3.00 -1.15
N ALA A 76 -24.63 -3.38 -0.62
CA ALA A 76 -23.85 -4.50 -1.09
C ALA A 76 -23.56 -5.45 0.07
N LYS A 77 -23.71 -6.76 -0.15
CA LYS A 77 -23.41 -7.81 0.82
C LYS A 77 -21.99 -8.35 0.61
N VAL A 78 -21.24 -8.51 1.67
CA VAL A 78 -19.91 -9.14 1.65
C VAL A 78 -20.07 -10.65 1.47
N ILE A 79 -19.58 -11.18 0.35
CA ILE A 79 -19.68 -12.63 0.02
C ILE A 79 -18.49 -13.39 0.59
N ALA A 80 -17.28 -12.84 0.44
CA ALA A 80 -16.05 -13.54 0.81
C ALA A 80 -14.91 -12.56 1.05
N ILE A 81 -13.93 -13.00 1.86
CA ILE A 81 -12.62 -12.36 2.00
C ILE A 81 -11.60 -13.20 1.26
N GLU A 82 -10.80 -12.58 0.39
CA GLU A 82 -9.85 -13.25 -0.51
C GLU A 82 -8.44 -12.67 -0.38
N TYR A 83 -7.44 -13.51 -0.64
CA TYR A 83 -6.04 -13.10 -0.76
C TYR A 83 -5.75 -12.46 -2.11
N ASP A 84 -5.04 -11.33 -2.13
CA ASP A 84 -4.54 -10.71 -3.36
C ASP A 84 -3.00 -10.68 -3.37
N PRO A 85 -2.32 -11.37 -4.32
CA PRO A 85 -0.86 -11.38 -4.42
C PRO A 85 -0.25 -10.04 -4.89
N ASN A 86 -1.06 -9.06 -5.26
CA ASN A 86 -0.59 -7.77 -5.79
C ASN A 86 -0.55 -6.66 -4.74
N ARG A 87 -1.11 -6.91 -3.57
CA ARG A 87 -1.16 -5.96 -2.44
C ARG A 87 -0.90 -6.64 -1.11
N THR A 88 -0.65 -5.84 -0.10
CA THR A 88 -0.43 -6.33 1.27
C THR A 88 -1.73 -6.62 2.00
N ALA A 89 -2.79 -5.88 1.69
CA ALA A 89 -4.12 -6.03 2.27
C ALA A 89 -4.90 -7.19 1.62
N ASN A 90 -5.75 -7.86 2.38
CA ASN A 90 -6.78 -8.74 1.85
C ASN A 90 -7.86 -7.92 1.14
N ILE A 91 -8.63 -8.57 0.27
CA ILE A 91 -9.74 -7.98 -0.46
C ILE A 91 -11.05 -8.66 -0.11
N ALA A 92 -12.14 -7.92 -0.15
CA ALA A 92 -13.47 -8.45 0.04
C ALA A 92 -14.22 -8.47 -1.30
N LEU A 93 -14.84 -9.60 -1.63
CA LEU A 93 -15.78 -9.73 -2.72
C LEU A 93 -17.14 -9.31 -2.22
N ILE A 94 -17.72 -8.31 -2.82
CA ILE A 94 -19.06 -7.79 -2.51
C ILE A 94 -20.00 -8.02 -3.68
N CYS A 95 -21.29 -8.18 -3.39
CA CYS A 95 -22.37 -8.21 -4.36
C CYS A 95 -23.39 -7.13 -4.01
N TYR A 96 -23.59 -6.22 -4.92
CA TYR A 96 -24.64 -5.21 -4.81
C TYR A 96 -26.05 -5.85 -4.98
N ALA A 97 -27.08 -5.17 -4.50
CA ALA A 97 -28.47 -5.62 -4.64
C ALA A 97 -28.90 -5.80 -6.12
N ASP A 98 -28.24 -5.09 -7.04
CA ASP A 98 -28.43 -5.21 -8.50
C ASP A 98 -27.68 -6.44 -9.11
N GLY A 99 -27.07 -7.31 -8.31
CA GLY A 99 -26.33 -8.49 -8.74
C GLY A 99 -24.90 -8.25 -9.21
N VAL A 100 -24.45 -7.00 -9.31
CA VAL A 100 -23.08 -6.67 -9.74
C VAL A 100 -22.08 -7.00 -8.64
N LYS A 101 -21.09 -7.81 -8.98
CA LYS A 101 -19.98 -8.14 -8.06
C LYS A 101 -18.83 -7.14 -8.23
N SER A 102 -18.16 -6.83 -7.12
CA SER A 102 -16.99 -5.96 -7.10
C SER A 102 -16.00 -6.37 -6.03
N TYR A 103 -14.72 -6.02 -6.20
CA TYR A 103 -13.73 -6.17 -5.14
C TYR A 103 -13.47 -4.83 -4.46
N ILE A 104 -13.36 -4.86 -3.14
CA ILE A 104 -12.90 -3.74 -2.33
C ILE A 104 -11.72 -4.16 -1.47
N ILE A 105 -10.97 -3.21 -0.91
CA ILE A 105 -10.00 -3.53 0.14
C ILE A 105 -10.78 -3.94 1.39
N ALA A 106 -10.41 -5.06 1.99
CA ALA A 106 -11.07 -5.55 3.21
C ALA A 106 -10.63 -4.71 4.41
N PRO A 107 -11.56 -3.99 5.08
CA PRO A 107 -11.28 -3.35 6.36
C PRO A 107 -11.04 -4.39 7.46
N TYR A 108 -10.36 -3.98 8.50
CA TYR A 108 -10.24 -4.76 9.73
C TYR A 108 -11.62 -4.98 10.37
N LYS A 109 -11.88 -6.16 10.88
CA LYS A 109 -13.17 -6.59 11.47
C LYS A 109 -14.36 -6.62 10.49
N LEU A 110 -14.13 -6.59 9.18
CA LEU A 110 -15.21 -6.83 8.22
C LEU A 110 -15.53 -8.33 8.18
N GLU A 111 -16.79 -8.69 8.41
CA GLU A 111 -17.27 -10.07 8.40
C GLU A 111 -17.98 -10.40 7.10
N VAL A 112 -18.00 -11.72 6.75
CA VAL A 112 -18.80 -12.22 5.64
C VAL A 112 -20.27 -12.12 6.01
N GLY A 113 -21.10 -11.66 5.09
CA GLY A 113 -22.52 -11.41 5.32
C GLY A 113 -22.85 -9.97 5.74
N ALA A 114 -21.86 -9.17 6.16
CA ALA A 114 -22.07 -7.76 6.48
C ALA A 114 -22.59 -6.99 5.26
N THR A 115 -23.46 -6.03 5.51
CA THR A 115 -23.97 -5.11 4.49
C THR A 115 -23.15 -3.82 4.53
N ILE A 116 -22.71 -3.36 3.36
CA ILE A 116 -21.97 -2.10 3.20
C ILE A 116 -22.68 -1.21 2.18
N MET A 117 -22.56 0.09 2.35
CA MET A 117 -23.18 1.08 1.49
C MET A 117 -22.20 2.20 1.12
N ASN A 118 -22.47 2.86 0.00
CA ASN A 118 -21.71 4.02 -0.46
C ASN A 118 -22.63 5.22 -0.57
N GLY A 119 -22.07 6.40 -0.47
CA GLY A 119 -22.79 7.66 -0.70
C GLY A 119 -22.86 8.55 0.53
N PRO A 120 -23.42 9.75 0.38
CA PRO A 120 -23.54 10.72 1.46
C PRO A 120 -24.46 10.26 2.60
N ASP A 121 -25.48 9.46 2.26
CA ASP A 121 -26.51 9.00 3.20
C ASP A 121 -26.15 7.68 3.89
N ALA A 122 -24.94 7.13 3.59
CA ALA A 122 -24.49 5.90 4.22
C ALA A 122 -24.15 6.13 5.69
N GLU A 123 -24.50 5.19 6.54
CA GLU A 123 -24.16 5.24 7.97
C GLU A 123 -22.64 5.11 8.20
N VAL A 124 -22.17 5.61 9.34
CA VAL A 124 -20.75 5.57 9.71
C VAL A 124 -20.40 4.18 10.26
N HIS A 125 -20.42 3.16 9.40
CA HIS A 125 -20.07 1.79 9.71
C HIS A 125 -18.81 1.33 8.96
N ILE A 126 -18.10 0.34 9.53
CA ILE A 126 -16.87 -0.20 8.95
C ILE A 126 -17.14 -0.73 7.53
N GLY A 127 -16.36 -0.25 6.55
CA GLY A 127 -16.49 -0.64 5.15
C GLY A 127 -17.37 0.28 4.30
N ASN A 128 -18.17 1.13 4.90
CA ASN A 128 -18.97 2.14 4.18
C ASN A 128 -18.05 3.25 3.62
N CYS A 129 -18.40 3.75 2.45
CA CYS A 129 -17.66 4.79 1.76
C CYS A 129 -18.47 6.07 1.64
N LEU A 130 -18.00 7.13 2.30
CA LEU A 130 -18.67 8.41 2.40
C LEU A 130 -17.76 9.56 1.92
N PRO A 131 -18.34 10.71 1.51
CA PRO A 131 -17.61 11.97 1.44
C PRO A 131 -17.05 12.34 2.81
N LEU A 132 -15.85 12.96 2.87
CA LEU A 132 -15.24 13.39 4.13
C LEU A 132 -16.10 14.39 4.90
N GLU A 133 -16.96 15.11 4.21
CA GLU A 133 -17.94 16.02 4.80
C GLU A 133 -18.88 15.32 5.78
N ASN A 134 -19.32 14.10 5.44
CA ASN A 134 -20.31 13.34 6.22
C ASN A 134 -19.67 12.43 7.30
N ILE A 135 -18.33 12.34 7.35
CA ILE A 135 -17.62 11.52 8.34
C ILE A 135 -17.34 12.34 9.60
N PRO A 136 -17.69 11.90 10.81
CA PRO A 136 -17.38 12.61 12.06
C PRO A 136 -15.88 12.81 12.26
N VAL A 137 -15.51 13.93 12.90
CA VAL A 137 -14.13 14.19 13.32
C VAL A 137 -13.69 13.14 14.35
N GLY A 138 -12.42 12.74 14.30
CA GLY A 138 -11.89 11.67 15.15
C GLY A 138 -11.96 10.27 14.53
N THR A 139 -12.81 10.07 13.49
CA THR A 139 -12.99 8.77 12.85
C THR A 139 -11.74 8.31 12.11
N GLU A 140 -11.42 7.02 12.21
CA GLU A 140 -10.41 6.37 11.39
C GLU A 140 -10.95 6.01 10.02
N VAL A 141 -10.18 6.34 8.99
CA VAL A 141 -10.54 6.12 7.59
C VAL A 141 -9.39 5.52 6.79
N HIS A 142 -9.72 4.82 5.73
CA HIS A 142 -8.77 4.31 4.75
C HIS A 142 -9.30 4.53 3.32
N ASN A 143 -8.55 4.12 2.30
CA ASN A 143 -8.97 4.32 0.90
C ASN A 143 -9.38 5.75 0.60
N VAL A 144 -8.54 6.72 0.96
CA VAL A 144 -8.87 8.14 0.82
C VAL A 144 -8.54 8.63 -0.59
N GLU A 145 -9.45 9.38 -1.18
CA GLU A 145 -9.21 10.12 -2.43
C GLU A 145 -8.32 11.35 -2.20
N LEU A 146 -7.54 11.71 -3.21
CA LEU A 146 -6.80 12.99 -3.26
C LEU A 146 -7.56 14.09 -4.01
N HIS A 147 -8.35 13.67 -4.99
CA HIS A 147 -9.21 14.53 -5.79
C HIS A 147 -10.56 13.84 -5.95
N PRO A 148 -11.67 14.57 -5.85
CA PRO A 148 -13.01 13.99 -5.96
C PRO A 148 -13.18 13.18 -7.27
N GLY A 149 -13.76 11.99 -7.16
CA GLY A 149 -14.09 11.11 -8.28
C GLY A 149 -12.91 10.40 -8.95
N ARG A 150 -11.67 10.63 -8.52
CA ARG A 150 -10.49 9.90 -9.06
C ARG A 150 -10.29 8.51 -8.48
N GLY A 151 -11.01 8.21 -7.42
CA GLY A 151 -10.85 6.97 -6.66
C GLY A 151 -9.74 7.05 -5.62
N ALA A 152 -9.77 6.09 -4.70
CA ALA A 152 -8.87 6.05 -3.55
C ALA A 152 -7.39 5.93 -3.96
N GLN A 153 -6.54 6.78 -3.39
CA GLN A 153 -5.10 6.84 -3.67
C GLN A 153 -4.24 6.72 -2.43
N MET A 154 -4.74 7.11 -1.25
CA MET A 154 -4.00 7.08 0.02
C MET A 154 -4.54 6.00 0.95
N VAL A 155 -3.72 5.57 1.91
CA VAL A 155 -4.08 4.66 3.00
C VAL A 155 -4.71 3.36 2.49
N ARG A 156 -3.97 2.58 1.70
CA ARG A 156 -4.43 1.33 1.08
C ARG A 156 -3.65 0.09 1.50
N SER A 157 -2.55 0.27 2.21
CA SER A 157 -1.69 -0.85 2.64
C SER A 157 -2.23 -1.49 3.92
N ALA A 158 -1.93 -2.76 4.11
CA ALA A 158 -2.33 -3.53 5.29
C ALA A 158 -2.03 -2.80 6.59
N GLY A 159 -2.95 -2.86 7.55
CA GLY A 159 -2.81 -2.27 8.87
C GLY A 159 -2.79 -0.75 8.95
N ASN A 160 -2.95 -0.04 7.84
CA ASN A 160 -2.91 1.42 7.84
C ASN A 160 -4.30 2.04 8.02
N SER A 161 -4.36 3.13 8.79
CA SER A 161 -5.49 4.04 8.89
C SER A 161 -5.02 5.49 8.83
N ALA A 162 -5.89 6.41 8.46
CA ALA A 162 -5.72 7.84 8.64
C ALA A 162 -6.83 8.33 9.57
N GLN A 163 -6.55 9.33 10.38
CA GLN A 163 -7.53 9.92 11.28
C GLN A 163 -8.00 11.27 10.73
N LEU A 164 -9.30 11.48 10.72
CA LEU A 164 -9.91 12.77 10.39
C LEU A 164 -9.79 13.68 11.61
N MET A 165 -8.94 14.72 11.52
CA MET A 165 -8.60 15.58 12.65
C MET A 165 -9.51 16.81 12.76
N ALA A 166 -9.81 17.43 11.62
CA ALA A 166 -10.61 18.65 11.58
C ALA A 166 -11.27 18.83 10.20
N LYS A 167 -12.29 19.65 10.14
CA LYS A 167 -12.93 20.12 8.91
C LYS A 167 -12.99 21.65 8.96
N GLU A 168 -12.39 22.31 7.98
CA GLU A 168 -12.31 23.77 7.92
C GLU A 168 -12.58 24.26 6.50
N GLY A 169 -13.58 25.09 6.32
CA GLY A 169 -13.99 25.61 5.03
C GLY A 169 -14.30 24.48 4.02
N LYS A 170 -13.51 24.38 2.96
CA LYS A 170 -13.66 23.37 1.89
C LYS A 170 -12.76 22.13 2.08
N TYR A 171 -12.03 22.03 3.19
CA TYR A 171 -11.00 21.02 3.40
C TYR A 171 -11.18 20.24 4.69
N ALA A 172 -10.83 18.96 4.63
CA ALA A 172 -10.64 18.09 5.78
C ALA A 172 -9.15 17.91 6.04
N THR A 173 -8.73 18.01 7.28
CA THR A 173 -7.34 17.73 7.71
C THR A 173 -7.23 16.28 8.17
N LEU A 174 -6.40 15.51 7.48
CA LEU A 174 -6.13 14.10 7.78
C LEU A 174 -4.73 13.92 8.35
N ARG A 175 -4.63 13.17 9.44
CA ARG A 175 -3.37 12.62 9.94
C ARG A 175 -3.10 11.28 9.26
N LEU A 176 -2.08 11.25 8.42
CA LEU A 176 -1.68 10.07 7.65
C LEU A 176 -0.85 9.09 8.49
N PRO A 177 -0.71 7.81 8.09
CA PRO A 177 0.13 6.83 8.78
C PRO A 177 1.60 7.26 8.94
N SER A 178 2.10 8.12 8.05
CA SER A 178 3.45 8.68 8.12
C SER A 178 3.64 9.75 9.21
N GLY A 179 2.54 10.19 9.88
CA GLY A 179 2.51 11.33 10.78
C GLY A 179 2.31 12.68 10.08
N GLU A 180 2.31 12.74 8.74
CA GLU A 180 2.01 13.95 7.99
C GLU A 180 0.55 14.36 8.18
N MET A 181 0.30 15.64 8.49
CA MET A 181 -1.03 16.23 8.49
C MET A 181 -1.27 16.95 7.16
N ARG A 182 -2.32 16.52 6.46
CA ARG A 182 -2.60 16.98 5.11
C ARG A 182 -4.05 17.35 4.93
N MET A 183 -4.27 18.45 4.22
CA MET A 183 -5.60 18.88 3.77
C MET A 183 -6.03 18.12 2.51
N VAL A 184 -7.30 17.73 2.48
CA VAL A 184 -7.97 17.09 1.34
C VAL A 184 -9.35 17.72 1.21
N SER A 185 -9.87 17.88 -0.01
CA SER A 185 -11.24 18.44 -0.20
C SER A 185 -12.30 17.60 0.53
N LEU A 186 -13.29 18.26 1.12
CA LEU A 186 -14.42 17.62 1.81
C LEU A 186 -15.23 16.71 0.88
N ASN A 187 -15.28 17.01 -0.42
CA ASN A 187 -15.98 16.18 -1.42
C ASN A 187 -15.22 14.89 -1.77
N CYS A 188 -13.98 14.70 -1.29
CA CYS A 188 -13.25 13.46 -1.47
C CYS A 188 -13.86 12.36 -0.62
N ARG A 189 -13.91 11.15 -1.19
CA ARG A 189 -14.44 9.97 -0.49
C ARG A 189 -13.36 9.27 0.31
N ALA A 190 -13.80 8.66 1.41
CA ALA A 190 -12.97 7.76 2.22
C ALA A 190 -13.83 6.59 2.71
N THR A 191 -13.20 5.47 3.00
CA THR A 191 -13.85 4.30 3.59
C THR A 191 -13.59 4.28 5.09
N ILE A 192 -14.64 4.01 5.88
CA ILE A 192 -14.58 3.98 7.35
C ILE A 192 -13.78 2.75 7.82
N GLY A 193 -12.95 2.97 8.84
CA GLY A 193 -12.17 1.95 9.52
C GLY A 193 -10.72 1.84 9.05
N GLN A 194 -10.00 0.88 9.59
CA GLN A 194 -8.61 0.54 9.31
C GLN A 194 -8.52 -0.56 8.24
N VAL A 195 -7.48 -0.60 7.44
CA VAL A 195 -7.22 -1.70 6.50
C VAL A 195 -6.89 -2.98 7.28
N GLY A 196 -7.47 -4.09 6.87
CA GLY A 196 -7.21 -5.42 7.45
C GLY A 196 -5.78 -5.93 7.24
N ASN A 197 -5.51 -7.18 7.65
CA ASN A 197 -4.19 -7.82 7.57
C ASN A 197 -3.11 -7.10 8.38
N ILE A 198 -3.43 -6.69 9.61
CA ILE A 198 -2.59 -5.83 10.48
C ILE A 198 -1.20 -6.42 10.68
N ASP A 199 -1.07 -7.74 10.87
CA ASP A 199 0.19 -8.41 11.19
C ASP A 199 1.10 -8.62 9.97
N TYR A 200 0.74 -8.09 8.79
CA TYR A 200 1.53 -8.28 7.56
C TYR A 200 2.99 -7.83 7.70
N ASP A 201 3.23 -6.72 8.39
CA ASP A 201 4.59 -6.16 8.55
C ASP A 201 5.46 -6.97 9.53
N LEU A 202 4.84 -7.81 10.36
CA LEU A 202 5.53 -8.70 11.30
C LEU A 202 6.03 -9.99 10.62
N ILE A 203 5.65 -10.25 9.36
CA ILE A 203 6.02 -11.45 8.63
C ILE A 203 7.50 -11.38 8.22
N ASN A 204 8.28 -12.35 8.71
CA ASN A 204 9.67 -12.53 8.30
C ASN A 204 9.76 -13.51 7.11
N ILE A 205 10.28 -13.02 5.98
CA ILE A 205 10.41 -13.81 4.75
C ILE A 205 11.39 -14.98 4.91
N GLY A 206 12.43 -14.84 5.73
CA GLY A 206 13.36 -15.87 6.16
C GLY A 206 14.40 -16.32 5.12
N LYS A 207 14.12 -16.29 3.81
CA LYS A 207 15.06 -16.70 2.77
C LYS A 207 14.99 -15.88 1.47
N ALA A 208 16.11 -15.78 0.79
CA ALA A 208 16.23 -15.05 -0.48
C ALA A 208 15.30 -15.61 -1.57
N GLY A 209 15.06 -16.93 -1.61
CA GLY A 209 14.16 -17.57 -2.57
C GLY A 209 12.73 -17.06 -2.49
N ARG A 210 12.19 -16.76 -1.30
CA ARG A 210 10.86 -16.14 -1.16
C ARG A 210 10.83 -14.73 -1.78
N LYS A 211 11.89 -13.92 -1.58
CA LYS A 211 12.00 -12.60 -2.25
C LYS A 211 12.08 -12.75 -3.77
N ARG A 212 12.79 -13.78 -4.27
CA ARG A 212 12.84 -14.08 -5.71
C ARG A 212 11.45 -14.42 -6.27
N HIS A 213 10.66 -15.21 -5.58
CA HIS A 213 9.28 -15.51 -5.96
C HIS A 213 8.38 -14.26 -5.98
N MET A 214 8.65 -13.27 -5.14
CA MET A 214 7.96 -11.98 -5.14
C MET A 214 8.37 -11.06 -6.31
N GLY A 215 9.37 -11.46 -7.13
CA GLY A 215 9.86 -10.67 -8.25
C GLY A 215 10.96 -9.68 -7.90
N ILE A 216 11.57 -9.83 -6.73
CA ILE A 216 12.71 -9.02 -6.29
C ILE A 216 13.99 -9.75 -6.65
N ARG A 217 14.84 -9.14 -7.50
CA ARG A 217 16.15 -9.66 -7.87
C ARG A 217 17.20 -9.29 -6.82
N PRO A 218 18.31 -10.06 -6.71
CA PRO A 218 19.42 -9.72 -5.83
C PRO A 218 20.02 -8.35 -6.13
N THR A 219 20.50 -7.69 -5.10
CA THR A 219 21.21 -6.40 -5.18
C THR A 219 22.68 -6.61 -4.87
N VAL A 220 23.56 -6.08 -5.72
CA VAL A 220 24.99 -6.06 -5.51
C VAL A 220 25.38 -4.73 -4.85
N ARG A 221 26.23 -4.77 -3.83
CA ARG A 221 26.77 -3.58 -3.16
C ARG A 221 27.71 -2.82 -4.08
N GLY A 222 27.72 -1.50 -4.03
CA GLY A 222 28.66 -0.68 -4.80
C GLY A 222 30.13 -0.95 -4.48
N SER A 223 30.45 -1.32 -3.24
CA SER A 223 31.82 -1.61 -2.79
C SER A 223 32.45 -2.88 -3.38
N VAL A 224 31.65 -3.74 -4.04
CA VAL A 224 32.16 -4.94 -4.73
C VAL A 224 32.12 -4.80 -6.26
N MET A 225 31.90 -3.60 -6.74
CA MET A 225 31.94 -3.22 -8.16
C MET A 225 33.29 -2.60 -8.51
N ASN A 226 33.55 -2.44 -9.81
CA ASN A 226 34.71 -1.71 -10.30
C ASN A 226 34.55 -0.19 -10.10
N PRO A 227 35.65 0.60 -10.07
CA PRO A 227 35.58 2.05 -9.90
C PRO A 227 34.76 2.79 -10.96
N ASN A 228 34.69 2.26 -12.19
CA ASN A 228 33.88 2.79 -13.28
C ASN A 228 32.39 2.54 -13.12
N ASP A 229 32.00 1.51 -12.36
CA ASP A 229 30.59 1.12 -12.20
C ASP A 229 29.91 1.79 -11.01
N HIS A 230 30.67 2.12 -9.98
CA HIS A 230 30.15 2.72 -8.76
C HIS A 230 31.17 3.59 -8.04
N PRO A 231 30.78 4.76 -7.46
CA PRO A 231 31.67 5.62 -6.68
C PRO A 231 32.34 4.95 -5.47
N HIS A 232 31.82 3.82 -5.01
CA HIS A 232 32.39 3.00 -3.92
C HIS A 232 33.21 1.80 -4.44
N GLY A 233 33.36 1.68 -5.75
CA GLY A 233 34.06 0.56 -6.36
C GLY A 233 35.57 0.69 -6.23
N GLY A 234 36.28 -0.46 -6.38
CA GLY A 234 37.71 -0.56 -6.29
C GLY A 234 38.24 -0.74 -4.88
N GLY A 235 39.58 -0.77 -4.77
CA GLY A 235 40.31 -1.02 -3.53
C GLY A 235 40.65 -2.48 -3.31
N GLU A 236 41.52 -2.73 -2.32
CA GLU A 236 42.00 -4.05 -1.94
C GLU A 236 41.11 -4.66 -0.84
N GLY A 237 40.76 -5.95 -0.98
CA GLY A 237 39.99 -6.69 0.01
C GLY A 237 38.63 -6.05 0.38
N LYS A 238 38.41 -5.76 1.66
CA LYS A 238 37.23 -5.11 2.18
C LYS A 238 37.45 -3.58 2.32
N ALA A 239 37.80 -2.92 1.23
CA ALA A 239 38.01 -1.46 1.24
C ALA A 239 36.75 -0.71 1.74
N GLY A 240 36.96 0.34 2.51
CA GLY A 240 35.94 1.27 2.97
C GLY A 240 35.38 2.12 1.83
N ILE A 241 34.37 2.94 2.13
CA ILE A 241 33.68 3.79 1.14
C ILE A 241 34.62 4.91 0.61
N GLY A 242 35.61 5.35 1.41
CA GLY A 242 36.57 6.41 1.06
C GLY A 242 35.95 7.78 0.76
N ARG A 243 34.72 8.05 1.25
CA ARG A 243 33.97 9.28 1.05
C ARG A 243 33.30 9.70 2.35
N PRO A 244 32.94 10.99 2.52
CA PRO A 244 32.29 11.49 3.74
C PRO A 244 30.94 10.78 4.05
N GLY A 245 30.31 10.14 3.04
CA GLY A 245 29.07 9.40 3.20
C GLY A 245 28.77 8.50 2.01
N PRO A 246 27.80 7.58 2.15
CA PRO A 246 27.42 6.67 1.09
C PRO A 246 26.80 7.41 -0.09
N CYS A 247 27.19 7.00 -1.30
CA CYS A 247 26.70 7.57 -2.56
C CYS A 247 25.87 6.57 -3.35
N THR A 248 24.97 7.10 -4.18
CA THR A 248 24.30 6.37 -5.24
C THR A 248 25.27 6.08 -6.39
N PRO A 249 24.95 5.15 -7.35
CA PRO A 249 25.77 4.95 -8.54
C PRO A 249 26.04 6.23 -9.36
N TRP A 250 25.22 7.25 -9.22
CA TRP A 250 25.35 8.54 -9.90
C TRP A 250 26.05 9.62 -9.04
N GLY A 251 26.70 9.23 -7.93
CA GLY A 251 27.46 10.14 -7.07
C GLY A 251 26.67 11.01 -6.11
N LYS A 252 25.34 10.91 -6.09
CA LYS A 252 24.49 11.65 -5.14
C LYS A 252 24.49 10.97 -3.76
N PRO A 253 24.37 11.73 -2.65
CA PRO A 253 24.22 11.13 -1.33
C PRO A 253 23.08 10.10 -1.31
N ALA A 254 23.36 8.87 -0.79
CA ALA A 254 22.39 7.79 -0.75
C ALA A 254 21.41 7.90 0.42
N LEU A 255 21.84 8.53 1.53
CA LEU A 255 21.07 8.69 2.75
C LEU A 255 20.90 10.19 3.08
N GLY A 256 19.75 10.55 3.64
CA GLY A 256 19.48 11.90 4.16
C GLY A 256 19.19 12.97 3.11
N LEU A 257 19.37 12.73 1.82
CA LEU A 257 19.09 13.70 0.78
C LEU A 257 17.57 13.91 0.62
N LYS A 258 17.09 15.13 0.86
CA LYS A 258 15.69 15.51 0.62
C LYS A 258 15.46 15.71 -0.88
N THR A 259 14.78 14.78 -1.53
CA THR A 259 14.53 14.79 -2.99
C THR A 259 13.23 15.49 -3.38
N ARG A 260 12.34 15.82 -2.42
CA ARG A 260 11.10 16.55 -2.68
C ARG A 260 11.44 17.97 -3.18
N LYS A 261 10.88 18.36 -4.33
CA LYS A 261 11.03 19.72 -4.86
C LYS A 261 10.46 20.77 -3.90
N LYS A 262 11.20 21.84 -3.59
CA LYS A 262 10.77 22.91 -2.67
C LYS A 262 9.46 23.57 -3.12
N ASN A 263 9.32 23.88 -4.40
CA ASN A 263 8.17 24.59 -4.98
C ASN A 263 7.09 23.66 -5.54
N LYS A 264 6.85 22.51 -4.90
CA LYS A 264 5.79 21.60 -5.34
C LYS A 264 4.43 22.15 -4.89
N GLN A 265 3.46 22.30 -5.82
CA GLN A 265 2.12 22.83 -5.52
C GLN A 265 1.43 22.09 -4.36
N SER A 266 1.61 20.78 -4.26
CA SER A 266 1.04 19.99 -3.17
C SER A 266 1.61 20.33 -1.77
N ASN A 267 2.62 21.21 -1.65
CA ASN A 267 3.09 21.67 -0.34
C ASN A 267 2.03 22.55 0.35
N LYS A 268 1.22 23.27 -0.42
CA LYS A 268 0.12 24.09 0.13
C LYS A 268 -0.92 23.27 0.90
N MET A 269 -1.02 21.97 0.59
CA MET A 269 -1.95 21.05 1.25
C MET A 269 -1.34 20.33 2.47
N ILE A 270 -0.08 20.56 2.79
CA ILE A 270 0.58 19.95 3.96
C ILE A 270 0.60 20.99 5.09
N VAL A 271 -0.12 20.67 6.17
CA VAL A 271 -0.16 21.49 7.39
C VAL A 271 1.09 21.20 8.23
N ARG A 272 1.40 19.91 8.42
CA ARG A 272 2.53 19.46 9.23
C ARG A 272 3.25 18.30 8.54
N THR A 273 4.58 18.39 8.48
CA THR A 273 5.39 17.31 7.89
C THR A 273 5.44 16.09 8.82
N ARG A 274 5.88 14.96 8.30
CA ARG A 274 6.10 13.73 9.10
C ARG A 274 7.10 13.94 10.25
N ASP A 275 8.02 14.87 10.11
CA ASP A 275 9.04 15.22 11.13
C ASP A 275 8.49 16.21 12.18
N GLY A 276 7.19 16.48 12.17
CA GLY A 276 6.52 17.35 13.14
C GLY A 276 6.68 18.85 12.90
N LYS A 277 7.30 19.29 11.80
CA LYS A 277 7.48 20.70 11.46
C LYS A 277 6.29 21.23 10.68
N ASN A 278 5.77 22.40 11.06
CA ASN A 278 4.76 23.09 10.28
C ASN A 278 5.35 23.53 8.94
N VAL A 279 4.58 23.41 7.89
CA VAL A 279 4.93 23.95 6.57
C VAL A 279 4.35 25.36 6.53
N LYS A 280 5.22 26.37 6.63
CA LYS A 280 4.85 27.77 6.43
C LYS A 280 4.62 28.04 4.94
#